data_e5132d64a9dbc3154e77563b0055e3d6
#
_entry.id   e5132d64a9dbc3154e77563b0055e3d6
#
_cell.length_a   1.000
_cell.length_b   1.000
_cell.length_c   1.000
_cell.angle_alpha   90.00
_cell.angle_beta   90.00
_cell.angle_gamma   90.00
#
_symmetry.space_group_name_H-M   'P 1'
#
loop_
_entity.id
_entity.type
_entity.pdbx_description
1 polymer ?
#
loop_
_entity_poly.entity_id
_entity_poly.type
_entity_poly.pdbx_seq_one_letter_code
_entity_poly.pdbx_strand_id
1 'polypeptide(L)'
;MNSGNATKQPTAAKHRLPVILVTGFLGSGKTTLLLRWLRESPATGLRMGVVMNEFGAESVDSQILDRPGLPVAQVSGGCVCCAPENELDRAVTQLAKSGDCDYIVVETSGLADPDSVIDILTDTDLLEHAQLHAVVSVVDAPWYAQPEGDIGERVLARKQIEFANVLCLSKCDRLDPGQLDSLETLVAEQNPSAQRIRLPFGLPDIGDLLRRSPAEVRIEATNGAVNDGESPATPHLHTGYRS
;
A
#
# COMPACT_ATOMS: atom_id res chain seq x y z
N MET A 1 -52.49 -21.08 20.24
CA MET A 1 -51.06 -21.40 20.06
C MET A 1 -50.58 -20.59 18.87
N ASN A 2 -49.99 -19.43 19.13
CA ASN A 2 -49.62 -18.49 18.07
C ASN A 2 -48.11 -18.33 18.12
N SER A 3 -47.42 -19.06 17.23
CA SER A 3 -45.98 -19.07 17.13
C SER A 3 -45.55 -17.77 16.39
N GLY A 4 -45.11 -16.77 17.14
CA GLY A 4 -44.54 -15.56 16.60
C GLY A 4 -43.21 -15.85 15.90
N ASN A 5 -43.21 -15.74 14.59
CA ASN A 5 -42.04 -15.80 13.74
C ASN A 5 -41.33 -14.46 13.87
N ALA A 6 -40.29 -14.39 14.69
CA ALA A 6 -39.43 -13.21 14.81
C ALA A 6 -38.54 -13.15 13.57
N THR A 7 -38.96 -12.34 12.63
CA THR A 7 -38.13 -11.95 11.46
C THR A 7 -36.88 -11.23 11.97
N LYS A 8 -35.72 -11.90 11.90
CA LYS A 8 -34.42 -11.27 12.10
C LYS A 8 -34.31 -10.11 11.08
N GLN A 9 -34.36 -8.89 11.56
CA GLN A 9 -33.97 -7.73 10.75
C GLN A 9 -32.53 -7.92 10.27
N PRO A 10 -32.23 -7.63 8.99
CA PRO A 10 -30.86 -7.64 8.52
C PRO A 10 -30.07 -6.61 9.34
N THR A 11 -29.03 -7.06 10.02
CA THR A 11 -28.06 -6.18 10.68
C THR A 11 -27.55 -5.19 9.66
N ALA A 12 -27.75 -3.89 9.91
CA ALA A 12 -27.19 -2.83 9.10
C ALA A 12 -25.70 -3.14 8.87
N ALA A 13 -25.26 -3.14 7.61
CA ALA A 13 -23.88 -3.38 7.27
C ALA A 13 -23.02 -2.40 8.09
N LYS A 14 -22.17 -2.94 8.96
CA LYS A 14 -21.22 -2.13 9.75
C LYS A 14 -20.42 -1.27 8.76
N HIS A 15 -20.53 0.04 8.86
CA HIS A 15 -19.82 0.96 7.98
C HIS A 15 -18.33 0.84 8.31
N ARG A 16 -17.58 0.15 7.44
CA ARG A 16 -16.13 0.01 7.55
C ARG A 16 -15.46 1.28 7.03
N LEU A 17 -14.49 1.78 7.76
CA LEU A 17 -13.77 2.98 7.34
C LEU A 17 -12.84 2.66 6.16
N PRO A 18 -12.92 3.39 5.02
CA PRO A 18 -12.04 3.15 3.89
C PRO A 18 -10.58 3.46 4.23
N VAL A 19 -9.67 2.61 3.78
CA VAL A 19 -8.22 2.78 3.91
C VAL A 19 -7.59 2.91 2.53
N ILE A 20 -6.72 3.89 2.35
CA ILE A 20 -5.85 4.06 1.19
C ILE A 20 -4.41 3.81 1.65
N LEU A 21 -3.76 2.81 1.08
CA LEU A 21 -2.34 2.54 1.31
C LEU A 21 -1.49 3.34 0.32
N VAL A 22 -0.53 4.12 0.83
CA VAL A 22 0.48 4.83 0.03
C VAL A 22 1.83 4.14 0.21
N THR A 23 2.35 3.59 -0.85
CA THR A 23 3.65 2.92 -0.92
C THR A 23 4.54 3.55 -2.01
N GLY A 24 5.76 3.05 -2.18
CA GLY A 24 6.73 3.51 -3.15
C GLY A 24 8.11 3.65 -2.53
N PHE A 25 9.16 3.51 -3.34
CA PHE A 25 10.54 3.47 -2.87
C PHE A 25 10.99 4.75 -2.16
N LEU A 26 12.15 4.71 -1.49
CA LEU A 26 12.72 5.87 -0.79
C LEU A 26 12.85 7.08 -1.72
N GLY A 27 12.50 8.25 -1.21
CA GLY A 27 12.61 9.51 -1.95
C GLY A 27 11.65 9.66 -3.15
N SER A 28 10.73 8.71 -3.38
CA SER A 28 9.78 8.79 -4.51
C SER A 28 8.76 9.93 -4.41
N GLY A 29 8.55 10.48 -3.20
CA GLY A 29 7.64 11.62 -3.01
C GLY A 29 6.30 11.25 -2.36
N LYS A 30 6.21 10.15 -1.60
CA LYS A 30 5.01 9.72 -0.87
C LYS A 30 4.47 10.81 0.04
N THR A 31 5.31 11.33 0.92
CA THR A 31 4.95 12.42 1.84
C THR A 31 4.53 13.69 1.10
N THR A 32 5.15 13.99 -0.04
CA THR A 32 4.74 15.11 -0.91
C THR A 32 3.34 14.90 -1.48
N LEU A 33 3.00 13.68 -1.91
CA LEU A 33 1.66 13.32 -2.36
C LEU A 33 0.64 13.49 -1.23
N LEU A 34 0.95 12.97 -0.04
CA LEU A 34 0.11 13.08 1.14
C LEU A 34 -0.15 14.55 1.51
N LEU A 35 0.88 15.39 1.52
CA LEU A 35 0.74 16.83 1.79
C LEU A 35 -0.12 17.53 0.74
N ARG A 36 -0.06 17.13 -0.53
CA ARG A 36 -0.95 17.68 -1.56
C ARG A 36 -2.40 17.28 -1.29
N TRP A 37 -2.67 16.02 -0.99
CA TRP A 37 -4.02 15.57 -0.61
C TRP A 37 -4.57 16.32 0.60
N LEU A 38 -3.73 16.55 1.62
CA LEU A 38 -4.12 17.31 2.80
C LEU A 38 -4.48 18.76 2.48
N ARG A 39 -3.87 19.36 1.46
CA ARG A 39 -4.20 20.73 0.99
C ARG A 39 -5.53 20.76 0.21
N GLU A 40 -5.83 19.69 -0.53
CA GLU A 40 -7.01 19.57 -1.38
C GLU A 40 -8.21 18.95 -0.63
N SER A 41 -7.97 18.20 0.44
CA SER A 41 -9.00 17.53 1.26
C SER A 41 -10.15 18.44 1.71
N PRO A 42 -9.94 19.71 2.11
CA PRO A 42 -11.05 20.57 2.50
C PRO A 42 -12.10 20.77 1.40
N ALA A 43 -11.71 20.68 0.14
CA ALA A 43 -12.63 20.81 -0.99
C ALA A 43 -13.53 19.58 -1.17
N THR A 44 -13.15 18.42 -0.65
CA THR A 44 -13.95 17.19 -0.73
C THR A 44 -15.03 17.11 0.34
N GLY A 45 -14.92 17.88 1.41
CA GLY A 45 -15.77 17.79 2.59
C GLY A 45 -15.54 16.55 3.45
N LEU A 46 -14.56 15.70 3.10
CA LEU A 46 -14.22 14.48 3.83
C LEU A 46 -13.02 14.71 4.77
N ARG A 47 -13.10 14.14 5.96
CA ARG A 47 -12.03 14.23 6.97
C ARG A 47 -11.05 13.08 6.79
N MET A 48 -9.78 13.39 6.60
CA MET A 48 -8.70 12.43 6.47
C MET A 48 -8.14 12.08 7.85
N GLY A 49 -7.98 10.79 8.14
CA GLY A 49 -7.07 10.30 9.17
C GLY A 49 -5.75 9.87 8.53
N VAL A 50 -4.64 10.03 9.23
CA VAL A 50 -3.32 9.65 8.70
C VAL A 50 -2.63 8.69 9.66
N VAL A 51 -2.14 7.58 9.13
CA VAL A 51 -1.21 6.67 9.82
C VAL A 51 0.12 6.75 9.10
N MET A 52 1.16 7.14 9.82
CA MET A 52 2.52 7.23 9.29
C MET A 52 3.39 6.16 9.93
N ASN A 53 4.06 5.39 9.07
CA ASN A 53 5.06 4.42 9.50
C ASN A 53 6.44 4.91 9.08
N GLU A 54 7.16 5.52 10.00
CA GLU A 54 8.49 6.07 9.74
C GLU A 54 9.59 5.19 10.30
N PHE A 55 10.52 4.83 9.40
CA PHE A 55 11.80 4.24 9.73
C PHE A 55 12.86 5.33 9.79
N GLY A 56 13.33 5.67 10.98
CA GLY A 56 14.49 6.53 11.16
C GLY A 56 14.18 7.92 11.68
N ALA A 57 15.22 8.54 12.23
CA ALA A 57 15.21 9.83 12.93
C ALA A 57 15.04 11.06 12.00
N GLU A 58 14.62 10.88 10.77
CA GLU A 58 14.30 12.01 9.90
C GLU A 58 12.81 12.34 10.06
N SER A 59 12.61 13.43 10.71
CA SER A 59 11.37 14.07 11.12
C SER A 59 10.19 13.77 10.20
N VAL A 60 9.18 13.09 10.76
CA VAL A 60 7.79 13.26 10.32
C VAL A 60 7.62 14.73 9.99
N ASP A 61 7.20 15.01 8.76
CA ASP A 61 7.08 16.39 8.31
C ASP A 61 6.19 17.13 9.32
N SER A 62 6.79 18.05 10.08
CA SER A 62 6.11 18.85 11.10
C SER A 62 4.85 19.51 10.55
N GLN A 63 4.82 19.75 9.23
CA GLN A 63 3.64 20.27 8.53
C GLN A 63 2.42 19.33 8.60
N ILE A 64 2.61 18.03 8.80
CA ILE A 64 1.50 17.08 9.01
C ILE A 64 1.11 17.05 10.47
N LEU A 65 2.09 16.94 11.38
CA LEU A 65 1.84 16.82 12.82
C LEU A 65 1.25 18.10 13.43
N ASP A 66 1.70 19.25 12.96
CA ASP A 66 1.28 20.57 13.48
C ASP A 66 -0.07 21.03 12.90
N ARG A 67 -0.74 20.21 12.08
CA ARG A 67 -2.00 20.60 11.45
C ARG A 67 -3.16 20.46 12.44
N PRO A 68 -3.80 21.56 12.87
CA PRO A 68 -4.89 21.48 13.85
C PRO A 68 -6.06 20.64 13.31
N GLY A 69 -6.54 19.69 14.15
CA GLY A 69 -7.72 18.90 13.84
C GLY A 69 -7.49 17.76 12.82
N LEU A 70 -6.25 17.48 12.43
CA LEU A 70 -5.91 16.28 11.65
C LEU A 70 -5.68 15.10 12.60
N PRO A 71 -6.49 14.03 12.56
CA PRO A 71 -6.23 12.82 13.32
C PRO A 71 -4.99 12.11 12.74
N VAL A 72 -3.89 12.12 13.49
CA VAL A 72 -2.63 11.47 13.09
C VAL A 72 -2.27 10.40 14.12
N ALA A 73 -2.01 9.19 13.65
CA ALA A 73 -1.39 8.13 14.44
C ALA A 73 -0.01 7.81 13.86
N GLN A 74 0.97 7.70 14.74
CA GLN A 74 2.33 7.28 14.38
C GLN A 74 2.55 5.84 14.84
N VAL A 75 3.13 5.04 13.96
CA VAL A 75 3.62 3.71 14.28
C VAL A 75 5.12 3.83 14.57
N SER A 76 5.49 3.67 15.81
CA SER A 76 6.88 3.81 16.29
C SER A 76 7.48 2.42 16.48
N GLY A 77 8.65 2.16 15.92
CA GLY A 77 9.39 0.95 16.32
C GLY A 77 9.91 0.03 15.24
N GLY A 78 10.13 0.53 14.06
CA GLY A 78 10.78 -0.26 13.01
C GLY A 78 9.91 -0.44 11.77
N CYS A 79 10.41 -1.21 10.77
CA CYS A 79 9.62 -1.60 9.60
C CYS A 79 8.27 -2.16 10.04
N VAL A 80 7.17 -1.78 9.36
CA VAL A 80 5.89 -2.48 9.50
C VAL A 80 6.08 -3.99 9.25
N CYS A 81 7.05 -4.36 8.42
CA CYS A 81 7.46 -5.76 8.22
C CYS A 81 8.23 -6.38 9.41
N CYS A 82 8.69 -5.58 10.40
CA CYS A 82 9.47 -6.03 11.56
C CYS A 82 8.88 -5.57 12.90
N ALA A 83 7.92 -4.62 12.88
CA ALA A 83 7.15 -4.26 14.07
C ALA A 83 6.22 -5.43 14.44
N PRO A 84 5.93 -5.64 15.73
CA PRO A 84 4.88 -6.59 16.09
C PRO A 84 3.62 -6.20 15.31
N GLU A 85 3.04 -7.18 14.60
CA GLU A 85 1.86 -7.09 13.71
C GLU A 85 0.70 -6.23 14.28
N ASN A 86 0.77 -5.91 15.55
CA ASN A 86 -0.23 -5.22 16.33
C ASN A 86 -0.18 -3.67 16.31
N GLU A 87 0.88 -3.01 15.79
CA GLU A 87 0.96 -1.54 15.90
C GLU A 87 0.20 -0.83 14.78
N LEU A 88 0.34 -1.29 13.54
CA LEU A 88 -0.41 -0.73 12.41
C LEU A 88 -1.91 -1.00 12.57
N ASP A 89 -2.27 -2.24 12.90
CA ASP A 89 -3.66 -2.63 13.19
C ASP A 89 -4.26 -1.77 14.30
N ARG A 90 -3.55 -1.59 15.42
CA ARG A 90 -4.00 -0.73 16.53
C ARG A 90 -4.19 0.72 16.11
N ALA A 91 -3.25 1.27 15.34
CA ALA A 91 -3.32 2.66 14.88
C ALA A 91 -4.54 2.88 13.98
N VAL A 92 -4.76 1.99 13.00
CA VAL A 92 -5.91 2.04 12.10
C VAL A 92 -7.22 1.82 12.87
N THR A 93 -7.26 0.84 13.77
CA THR A 93 -8.43 0.55 14.61
C THR A 93 -8.78 1.73 15.51
N GLN A 94 -7.78 2.37 16.12
CA GLN A 94 -7.99 3.55 16.98
C GLN A 94 -8.62 4.69 16.18
N LEU A 95 -8.08 5.03 15.00
CA LEU A 95 -8.65 6.06 14.15
C LEU A 95 -10.04 5.68 13.64
N ALA A 96 -10.28 4.42 13.27
CA ALA A 96 -11.59 3.97 12.83
C ALA A 96 -12.65 4.08 13.93
N LYS A 97 -12.27 3.88 15.19
CA LYS A 97 -13.18 3.96 16.35
C LYS A 97 -13.39 5.38 16.86
N SER A 98 -12.46 6.32 16.58
CA SER A 98 -12.57 7.69 17.09
C SER A 98 -13.78 8.46 16.51
N GLY A 99 -14.17 8.15 15.27
CA GLY A 99 -15.20 8.90 14.55
C GLY A 99 -14.73 10.26 14.05
N ASP A 100 -13.45 10.57 14.11
CA ASP A 100 -12.88 11.86 13.76
C ASP A 100 -12.52 11.98 12.27
N CYS A 101 -12.51 10.86 11.54
CA CYS A 101 -12.19 10.82 10.11
C CYS A 101 -13.22 9.99 9.34
N ASP A 102 -13.29 10.24 8.03
CA ASP A 102 -14.19 9.57 7.10
C ASP A 102 -13.43 8.54 6.22
N TYR A 103 -12.11 8.63 6.18
CA TYR A 103 -11.21 7.67 5.58
C TYR A 103 -9.80 7.79 6.21
N ILE A 104 -8.97 6.75 6.03
CA ILE A 104 -7.60 6.71 6.53
C ILE A 104 -6.62 6.59 5.37
N VAL A 105 -5.55 7.36 5.40
CA VAL A 105 -4.37 7.18 4.53
C VAL A 105 -3.26 6.59 5.38
N VAL A 106 -2.73 5.44 4.97
CA VAL A 106 -1.57 4.78 5.57
C VAL A 106 -0.38 5.05 4.67
N GLU A 107 0.62 5.79 5.15
CA GLU A 107 1.91 5.97 4.47
C GLU A 107 2.93 4.99 5.04
N THR A 108 3.56 4.20 4.16
CA THR A 108 4.61 3.25 4.56
C THR A 108 6.00 3.80 4.32
N SER A 109 6.97 3.29 5.06
CA SER A 109 8.39 3.47 4.72
C SER A 109 8.68 3.03 3.28
N GLY A 110 9.63 3.71 2.64
CA GLY A 110 10.07 3.34 1.28
C GLY A 110 10.70 1.95 1.16
N LEU A 111 11.08 1.35 2.28
CA LEU A 111 11.64 -0.01 2.36
C LEU A 111 10.61 -1.06 2.83
N ALA A 112 9.37 -0.68 3.04
CA ALA A 112 8.33 -1.63 3.43
C ALA A 112 7.92 -2.52 2.24
N ASP A 113 7.81 -3.83 2.50
CA ASP A 113 7.21 -4.77 1.56
C ASP A 113 5.69 -4.55 1.54
N PRO A 114 5.09 -4.19 0.40
CA PRO A 114 3.67 -3.89 0.31
C PRO A 114 2.80 -5.11 0.65
N ASP A 115 3.25 -6.31 0.35
CA ASP A 115 2.55 -7.57 0.62
C ASP A 115 2.26 -7.71 2.12
N SER A 116 3.29 -7.59 2.95
CA SER A 116 3.13 -7.66 4.41
C SER A 116 2.20 -6.60 4.97
N VAL A 117 2.20 -5.40 4.40
CA VAL A 117 1.30 -4.31 4.84
C VAL A 117 -0.14 -4.59 4.42
N ILE A 118 -0.35 -5.10 3.22
CA ILE A 118 -1.67 -5.47 2.71
C ILE A 118 -2.26 -6.61 3.55
N ASP A 119 -1.45 -7.61 3.93
CA ASP A 119 -1.87 -8.70 4.80
C ASP A 119 -2.42 -8.16 6.12
N ILE A 120 -1.71 -7.23 6.78
CA ILE A 120 -2.18 -6.59 8.01
C ILE A 120 -3.49 -5.82 7.78
N LEU A 121 -3.58 -5.04 6.68
CA LEU A 121 -4.76 -4.21 6.38
C LEU A 121 -5.97 -5.02 5.91
N THR A 122 -5.79 -6.30 5.61
CA THR A 122 -6.85 -7.24 5.20
C THR A 122 -7.12 -8.33 6.23
N ASP A 123 -6.47 -8.26 7.40
CA ASP A 123 -6.73 -9.19 8.51
C ASP A 123 -8.20 -9.13 8.98
N THR A 124 -8.72 -10.28 9.41
CA THR A 124 -10.12 -10.43 9.77
C THR A 124 -10.56 -9.54 10.92
N ASP A 125 -9.68 -9.29 11.88
CA ASP A 125 -9.98 -8.46 13.05
C ASP A 125 -10.11 -6.99 12.66
N LEU A 126 -9.22 -6.50 11.75
CA LEU A 126 -9.27 -5.14 11.23
C LEU A 126 -10.49 -4.91 10.34
N LEU A 127 -10.90 -5.93 9.56
CA LEU A 127 -12.06 -5.86 8.69
C LEU A 127 -13.39 -5.58 9.44
N GLU A 128 -13.43 -5.71 10.76
CA GLU A 128 -14.59 -5.25 11.54
C GLU A 128 -14.72 -3.71 11.57
N HIS A 129 -13.63 -2.96 11.37
CA HIS A 129 -13.56 -1.52 11.59
C HIS A 129 -13.17 -0.73 10.34
N ALA A 130 -12.25 -1.27 9.57
CA ALA A 130 -11.68 -0.60 8.40
C ALA A 130 -11.55 -1.58 7.22
N GLN A 131 -11.36 -1.05 6.01
CA GLN A 131 -11.24 -1.86 4.80
C GLN A 131 -10.35 -1.17 3.77
N LEU A 132 -9.36 -1.91 3.24
CA LEU A 132 -8.48 -1.43 2.19
C LEU A 132 -9.26 -1.22 0.89
N HIS A 133 -9.24 0.00 0.36
CA HIS A 133 -9.94 0.42 -0.86
C HIS A 133 -9.01 0.66 -2.04
N ALA A 134 -7.78 1.11 -1.78
CA ALA A 134 -6.81 1.35 -2.83
C ALA A 134 -5.38 1.23 -2.32
N VAL A 135 -4.49 0.79 -3.20
CA VAL A 135 -3.04 0.86 -3.05
C VAL A 135 -2.50 1.83 -4.09
N VAL A 136 -1.89 2.91 -3.62
CA VAL A 136 -1.29 3.96 -4.44
C VAL A 136 0.23 3.86 -4.31
N SER A 137 0.93 3.54 -5.38
CA SER A 137 2.39 3.51 -5.40
C SER A 137 2.96 4.75 -6.08
N VAL A 138 3.89 5.41 -5.40
CA VAL A 138 4.62 6.55 -5.95
C VAL A 138 5.95 6.06 -6.54
N VAL A 139 6.10 6.20 -7.84
CA VAL A 139 7.26 5.74 -8.61
C VAL A 139 8.15 6.93 -8.95
N ASP A 140 9.39 6.92 -8.48
CA ASP A 140 10.43 7.90 -8.88
C ASP A 140 10.83 7.60 -10.32
N ALA A 141 10.31 8.38 -11.28
CA ALA A 141 10.50 8.12 -12.69
C ALA A 141 11.98 8.07 -13.11
N PRO A 142 12.84 9.05 -12.76
CA PRO A 142 14.27 8.99 -13.04
C PRO A 142 14.99 7.79 -12.46
N TRP A 143 14.69 7.45 -11.20
CA TRP A 143 15.33 6.32 -10.53
C TRP A 143 14.92 4.99 -11.17
N TYR A 144 13.64 4.86 -11.50
CA TYR A 144 13.09 3.63 -12.07
C TYR A 144 13.50 3.42 -13.54
N ALA A 145 13.69 4.50 -14.30
CA ALA A 145 14.17 4.45 -15.68
C ALA A 145 15.65 4.00 -15.80
N GLN A 146 16.43 4.06 -14.71
CA GLN A 146 17.82 3.62 -14.72
C GLN A 146 17.89 2.12 -14.44
N PRO A 147 18.58 1.32 -15.26
CA PRO A 147 18.71 -0.14 -15.05
C PRO A 147 19.66 -0.50 -13.93
N GLU A 148 20.50 0.43 -13.49
CA GLU A 148 21.54 0.24 -12.48
C GLU A 148 20.97 0.40 -11.05
N GLY A 149 21.54 -0.31 -10.08
CA GLY A 149 21.17 -0.24 -8.67
C GLY A 149 21.21 -1.58 -7.95
N ASP A 150 20.94 -1.56 -6.66
CA ASP A 150 20.87 -2.77 -5.85
C ASP A 150 19.71 -3.68 -6.28
N ILE A 151 19.97 -4.98 -6.38
CA ILE A 151 18.97 -5.96 -6.83
C ILE A 151 17.78 -6.03 -5.88
N GLY A 152 18.03 -5.98 -4.56
CA GLY A 152 16.97 -6.03 -3.55
C GLY A 152 16.05 -4.82 -3.63
N GLU A 153 16.63 -3.62 -3.83
CA GLU A 153 15.87 -2.39 -4.03
C GLU A 153 14.98 -2.46 -5.28
N ARG A 154 15.51 -3.01 -6.37
CA ARG A 154 14.77 -3.20 -7.63
C ARG A 154 13.62 -4.18 -7.48
N VAL A 155 13.85 -5.30 -6.78
CA VAL A 155 12.79 -6.29 -6.49
C VAL A 155 11.68 -5.65 -5.65
N LEU A 156 12.04 -4.89 -4.62
CA LEU A 156 11.07 -4.22 -3.77
C LEU A 156 10.26 -3.16 -4.55
N ALA A 157 10.94 -2.30 -5.32
CA ALA A 157 10.27 -1.29 -6.13
C ALA A 157 9.31 -1.91 -7.16
N ARG A 158 9.70 -3.05 -7.73
CA ARG A 158 8.85 -3.82 -8.64
C ARG A 158 7.59 -4.34 -7.92
N LYS A 159 7.74 -4.94 -6.74
CA LYS A 159 6.59 -5.37 -5.92
C LYS A 159 5.65 -4.19 -5.63
N GLN A 160 6.20 -3.02 -5.27
CA GLN A 160 5.39 -1.82 -5.01
C GLN A 160 4.58 -1.37 -6.23
N ILE A 161 5.04 -1.66 -7.46
CA ILE A 161 4.27 -1.44 -8.69
C ILE A 161 3.21 -2.53 -8.87
N GLU A 162 3.58 -3.78 -8.70
CA GLU A 162 2.71 -4.95 -8.95
C GLU A 162 1.44 -4.93 -8.07
N PHE A 163 1.56 -4.52 -6.81
CA PHE A 163 0.45 -4.47 -5.87
C PHE A 163 -0.43 -3.20 -5.97
N ALA A 164 -0.05 -2.23 -6.80
CA ALA A 164 -0.75 -0.95 -6.85
C ALA A 164 -2.00 -0.98 -7.75
N ASN A 165 -3.05 -0.29 -7.32
CA ASN A 165 -4.21 0.04 -8.17
C ASN A 165 -3.98 1.34 -8.95
N VAL A 166 -3.15 2.24 -8.37
CA VAL A 166 -2.78 3.52 -8.97
C VAL A 166 -1.29 3.73 -8.86
N LEU A 167 -0.66 4.05 -9.97
CA LEU A 167 0.76 4.38 -10.08
C LEU A 167 0.93 5.88 -10.33
N CYS A 168 1.56 6.56 -9.39
CA CYS A 168 1.87 7.97 -9.45
C CYS A 168 3.32 8.14 -9.91
N LEU A 169 3.54 8.48 -11.18
CA LEU A 169 4.87 8.73 -11.72
C LEU A 169 5.34 10.12 -11.29
N SER A 170 6.29 10.17 -10.38
CA SER A 170 6.85 11.41 -9.85
C SER A 170 8.08 11.85 -10.64
N LYS A 171 8.42 13.14 -10.56
CA LYS A 171 9.65 13.72 -11.16
C LYS A 171 9.78 13.46 -12.67
N CYS A 172 8.65 13.31 -13.37
CA CYS A 172 8.63 13.09 -14.83
C CYS A 172 9.29 14.21 -15.62
N ASP A 173 9.33 15.41 -15.05
CA ASP A 173 10.00 16.61 -15.59
C ASP A 173 11.52 16.45 -15.73
N ARG A 174 12.11 15.42 -15.10
CA ARG A 174 13.56 15.11 -15.16
C ARG A 174 13.93 14.11 -16.25
N LEU A 175 12.96 13.59 -16.98
CA LEU A 175 13.15 12.67 -18.10
C LEU A 175 12.84 13.37 -19.42
N ASP A 176 13.57 13.00 -20.47
CA ASP A 176 13.17 13.38 -21.82
C ASP A 176 11.91 12.56 -22.27
N PRO A 177 11.20 13.00 -23.33
CA PRO A 177 9.99 12.33 -23.76
C PRO A 177 10.18 10.84 -24.10
N GLY A 178 11.30 10.46 -24.72
CA GLY A 178 11.58 9.07 -25.10
C GLY A 178 11.85 8.17 -23.89
N GLN A 179 12.56 8.70 -22.88
CA GLN A 179 12.79 8.02 -21.62
C GLN A 179 11.47 7.81 -20.86
N LEU A 180 10.61 8.82 -20.85
CA LEU A 180 9.31 8.75 -20.18
C LEU A 180 8.38 7.73 -20.84
N ASP A 181 8.32 7.71 -22.18
CA ASP A 181 7.53 6.73 -22.92
C ASP A 181 8.01 5.29 -22.69
N SER A 182 9.35 5.10 -22.63
CA SER A 182 9.95 3.80 -22.33
C SER A 182 9.62 3.35 -20.90
N LEU A 183 9.69 4.27 -19.94
CA LEU A 183 9.31 3.99 -18.55
C LEU A 183 7.84 3.61 -18.42
N GLU A 184 6.94 4.34 -19.08
CA GLU A 184 5.50 4.05 -19.04
C GLU A 184 5.18 2.69 -19.65
N THR A 185 5.88 2.32 -20.71
CA THR A 185 5.76 0.97 -21.29
C THR A 185 6.20 -0.09 -20.31
N LEU A 186 7.37 0.07 -19.70
CA LEU A 186 7.89 -0.85 -18.69
C LEU A 186 6.93 -1.03 -17.51
N VAL A 187 6.41 0.06 -16.97
CA VAL A 187 5.48 0.06 -15.84
C VAL A 187 4.14 -0.55 -16.24
N ALA A 188 3.69 -0.31 -17.49
CA ALA A 188 2.45 -0.91 -18.04
C ALA A 188 2.57 -2.43 -18.22
N GLU A 189 3.74 -2.93 -18.61
CA GLU A 189 4.01 -4.36 -18.70
C GLU A 189 4.01 -5.04 -17.32
N GLN A 190 4.54 -4.37 -16.30
CA GLN A 190 4.57 -4.90 -14.94
C GLN A 190 3.20 -4.91 -14.26
N ASN A 191 2.41 -3.86 -14.47
CA ASN A 191 1.05 -3.78 -13.94
C ASN A 191 0.09 -3.15 -14.96
N PRO A 192 -0.45 -3.96 -15.88
CA PRO A 192 -1.35 -3.48 -16.92
C PRO A 192 -2.67 -2.91 -16.40
N SER A 193 -3.11 -3.37 -15.22
CA SER A 193 -4.40 -2.99 -14.63
C SER A 193 -4.35 -1.68 -13.84
N ALA A 194 -3.17 -1.23 -13.43
CA ALA A 194 -3.04 -0.01 -12.64
C ALA A 194 -3.33 1.24 -13.47
N GLN A 195 -4.07 2.17 -12.88
CA GLN A 195 -4.20 3.52 -13.41
C GLN A 195 -2.87 4.25 -13.26
N ARG A 196 -2.38 4.90 -14.32
CA ARG A 196 -1.13 5.67 -14.31
C ARG A 196 -1.41 7.15 -14.33
N ILE A 197 -0.75 7.91 -13.44
CA ILE A 197 -0.90 9.36 -13.29
C ILE A 197 0.49 9.99 -13.22
N ARG A 198 0.77 10.95 -14.10
CA ARG A 198 2.02 11.73 -14.08
C ARG A 198 1.90 12.88 -13.08
N LEU A 199 2.73 12.89 -12.06
CA LEU A 199 2.89 14.03 -11.17
C LEU A 199 3.94 15.01 -11.76
N PRO A 200 3.77 16.34 -11.71
CA PRO A 200 2.74 17.11 -11.00
C PRO A 200 1.47 17.41 -11.80
N PHE A 201 1.30 16.88 -13.03
CA PHE A 201 0.20 17.24 -13.93
C PHE A 201 -1.17 16.71 -13.49
N GLY A 202 -1.20 15.72 -12.60
CA GLY A 202 -2.43 15.15 -12.05
C GLY A 202 -2.24 14.72 -10.61
N LEU A 203 -3.36 14.45 -9.94
CA LEU A 203 -3.43 13.83 -8.63
C LEU A 203 -4.51 12.74 -8.66
N PRO A 204 -4.29 11.60 -7.99
CA PRO A 204 -5.40 10.67 -7.79
C PRO A 204 -6.54 11.36 -7.04
N ASP A 205 -7.74 11.31 -7.61
CA ASP A 205 -8.93 11.82 -6.94
C ASP A 205 -9.30 10.91 -5.77
N ILE A 206 -9.37 11.47 -4.58
CA ILE A 206 -9.69 10.72 -3.35
C ILE A 206 -11.07 10.09 -3.44
N GLY A 207 -12.06 10.81 -3.95
CA GLY A 207 -13.40 10.27 -4.13
C GLY A 207 -13.43 9.06 -5.05
N ASP A 208 -12.63 9.06 -6.12
CA ASP A 208 -12.48 7.90 -7.01
C ASP A 208 -11.82 6.72 -6.31
N LEU A 209 -10.78 6.97 -5.52
CA LEU A 209 -10.12 5.94 -4.73
C LEU A 209 -11.06 5.29 -3.71
N LEU A 210 -11.88 6.10 -3.04
CA LEU A 210 -12.84 5.62 -2.05
C LEU A 210 -14.05 4.88 -2.65
N ARG A 211 -14.36 5.12 -3.94
CA ARG A 211 -15.42 4.41 -4.66
C ARG A 211 -14.99 3.06 -5.21
N ARG A 212 -13.68 2.76 -5.24
CA ARG A 212 -13.17 1.47 -5.72
C ARG A 212 -13.69 0.34 -4.84
N SER A 213 -13.99 -0.79 -5.45
CA SER A 213 -14.32 -2.00 -4.70
C SER A 213 -13.06 -2.58 -4.06
N PRO A 214 -13.12 -2.99 -2.79
CA PRO A 214 -12.01 -3.73 -2.17
C PRO A 214 -11.60 -5.00 -2.93
N ALA A 215 -12.50 -5.61 -3.68
CA ALA A 215 -12.20 -6.75 -4.56
C ALA A 215 -11.29 -6.38 -5.75
N GLU A 216 -11.15 -5.09 -6.06
CA GLU A 216 -10.23 -4.60 -7.10
C GLU A 216 -8.80 -4.43 -6.57
N VAL A 217 -8.61 -4.48 -5.26
CA VAL A 217 -7.27 -4.63 -4.67
C VAL A 217 -6.87 -6.07 -4.91
N ARG A 218 -6.11 -6.32 -5.97
CA ARG A 218 -5.60 -7.65 -6.27
C ARG A 218 -4.64 -8.07 -5.16
N ILE A 219 -5.15 -8.86 -4.25
CA ILE A 219 -4.34 -9.82 -3.52
C ILE A 219 -4.10 -10.93 -4.54
N GLU A 220 -3.03 -10.89 -5.28
CA GLU A 220 -2.50 -12.11 -5.87
C GLU A 220 -2.00 -12.93 -4.67
N ALA A 221 -2.93 -13.66 -4.05
CA ALA A 221 -2.54 -14.82 -3.31
C ALA A 221 -1.61 -15.57 -4.25
N THR A 222 -0.34 -15.62 -3.92
CA THR A 222 0.61 -16.59 -4.45
C THR A 222 0.05 -17.95 -4.10
N ASN A 223 -0.92 -18.43 -4.89
CA ASN A 223 -1.14 -19.83 -5.05
C ASN A 223 0.16 -20.33 -5.68
N GLY A 224 1.14 -20.58 -4.79
CA GLY A 224 2.24 -21.44 -5.10
C GLY A 224 1.64 -22.73 -5.61
N ALA A 225 1.50 -22.82 -6.92
CA ALA A 225 1.45 -24.08 -7.58
C ALA A 225 2.80 -24.72 -7.27
N VAL A 226 2.85 -25.46 -6.18
CA VAL A 226 3.82 -26.51 -5.98
C VAL A 226 3.51 -27.49 -7.10
N ASN A 227 4.19 -27.30 -8.23
CA ASN A 227 4.34 -28.34 -9.20
C ASN A 227 5.11 -29.46 -8.49
N ASP A 228 4.39 -30.47 -8.01
CA ASP A 228 4.93 -31.78 -7.70
C ASP A 228 5.40 -32.41 -9.02
N GLY A 229 6.52 -31.89 -9.53
CA GLY A 229 7.25 -32.35 -10.68
C GLY A 229 8.55 -32.96 -10.21
N GLU A 230 8.55 -34.28 -10.09
CA GLU A 230 9.68 -35.18 -10.20
C GLU A 230 11.04 -34.72 -9.65
N SER A 231 11.35 -35.23 -8.48
CA SER A 231 12.71 -35.30 -7.93
C SER A 231 13.63 -36.10 -8.88
N PRO A 232 14.68 -35.52 -9.45
CA PRO A 232 15.68 -36.33 -10.16
C PRO A 232 16.47 -37.11 -9.13
N ALA A 233 16.49 -38.44 -9.31
CA ALA A 233 17.26 -39.41 -8.56
C ALA A 233 18.74 -38.96 -8.46
N THR A 234 19.22 -38.82 -7.25
CA THR A 234 20.66 -38.64 -6.95
C THR A 234 21.42 -39.94 -7.25
N PRO A 235 22.47 -39.92 -8.06
CA PRO A 235 23.34 -41.06 -8.20
C PRO A 235 24.22 -41.24 -6.94
N HIS A 236 24.13 -42.39 -6.31
CA HIS A 236 24.99 -42.81 -5.23
C HIS A 236 26.45 -42.93 -5.75
N LEU A 237 27.33 -42.02 -5.34
CA LEU A 237 28.76 -42.18 -5.49
C LEU A 237 29.30 -43.00 -4.32
N HIS A 238 29.60 -44.27 -4.58
CA HIS A 238 30.46 -45.11 -3.74
C HIS A 238 31.89 -44.59 -3.81
N THR A 239 32.38 -43.95 -2.77
CA THR A 239 33.81 -43.82 -2.53
C THR A 239 34.22 -44.81 -1.46
N GLY A 240 34.77 -45.93 -1.93
CA GLY A 240 35.52 -46.84 -1.07
C GLY A 240 36.85 -46.22 -0.69
N TYR A 241 37.11 -46.07 0.59
CA TYR A 241 38.48 -45.96 1.12
C TYR A 241 38.91 -47.32 1.64
N ARG A 242 39.96 -47.87 1.04
CA ARG A 242 40.76 -48.97 1.60
C ARG A 242 42.07 -48.38 2.09
N SER A 243 42.40 -48.83 3.31
CA SER A 243 43.70 -48.90 4.04
C SER A 243 44.63 -47.71 3.98
#